data_d5b246ed9a628b3ca5b31e584395752c
#
_entry.id   d5b246ed9a628b3ca5b31e584395752c
#
_cell.length_a   1.000
_cell.length_b   1.000
_cell.length_c   1.000
_cell.angle_alpha   90.00
_cell.angle_beta   90.00
_cell.angle_gamma   90.00
#
_symmetry.space_group_name_H-M   'P 1'
#
loop_
_entity.id
_entity.type
_entity.pdbx_description
1 polymer ?
#
loop_
_entity_poly.entity_id
_entity_poly.type
_entity_poly.pdbx_seq_one_letter_code
_entity_poly.pdbx_strand_id
1 'polypeptide(L)'
;RKSGEPYILHPISVAQICVQEIGLGATSIIAALLHDVVEDTELTLEFIENEFGSRVANICDGLTKISGVLSPGSSIQSENFKKMLLTLVDDMRVILIKLADRMHNMRTLDSMSRSAQLKISSETIYIYSPLAHRLGLYSIKSELDDLYLKYTDRKKYKLISKKNKDSKSSRDKFIR
;
A
#
# COMPACT_ATOMS: atom_id res chain seq x y z
N ARG A 1 14.97 -7.80 -4.12
CA ARG A 1 14.63 -6.93 -2.98
C ARG A 1 15.82 -6.81 -2.01
N LYS A 2 15.82 -5.76 -1.17
CA LYS A 2 16.86 -5.59 -0.12
C LYS A 2 16.81 -6.68 0.96
N SER A 3 15.69 -7.40 1.07
CA SER A 3 15.55 -8.58 1.93
C SER A 3 16.27 -9.84 1.41
N GLY A 4 16.73 -9.83 0.17
CA GLY A 4 17.30 -11.01 -0.52
C GLY A 4 16.24 -11.91 -1.18
N GLU A 5 14.96 -11.65 -0.97
CA GLU A 5 13.88 -12.42 -1.59
C GLU A 5 13.71 -12.08 -3.08
N PRO A 6 13.28 -13.05 -3.92
CA PRO A 6 12.92 -12.80 -5.31
C PRO A 6 11.85 -11.70 -5.41
N TYR A 7 12.02 -10.78 -6.38
CA TYR A 7 11.10 -9.65 -6.53
C TYR A 7 9.66 -10.06 -6.80
N ILE A 8 9.44 -11.14 -7.53
CA ILE A 8 8.11 -11.66 -7.89
C ILE A 8 7.19 -11.89 -6.68
N LEU A 9 7.75 -12.17 -5.50
CA LEU A 9 6.95 -12.37 -4.28
C LEU A 9 6.21 -11.09 -3.85
N HIS A 10 6.73 -9.91 -4.24
CA HIS A 10 6.07 -8.65 -3.93
C HIS A 10 4.75 -8.45 -4.69
N PRO A 11 4.72 -8.45 -6.03
CA PRO A 11 3.45 -8.30 -6.74
C PRO A 11 2.45 -9.41 -6.43
N ILE A 12 2.91 -10.64 -6.16
CA ILE A 12 2.02 -11.72 -5.68
C ILE A 12 1.38 -11.34 -4.34
N SER A 13 2.16 -10.85 -3.38
CA SER A 13 1.63 -10.44 -2.07
C SER A 13 0.69 -9.24 -2.19
N VAL A 14 0.99 -8.26 -3.07
CA VAL A 14 0.10 -7.14 -3.36
C VAL A 14 -1.23 -7.63 -3.93
N ALA A 15 -1.19 -8.55 -4.90
CA ALA A 15 -2.38 -9.16 -5.48
C ALA A 15 -3.20 -9.94 -4.42
N GLN A 16 -2.54 -10.64 -3.50
CA GLN A 16 -3.22 -11.32 -2.38
C GLN A 16 -3.95 -10.34 -1.46
N ILE A 17 -3.33 -9.22 -1.11
CA ILE A 17 -3.98 -8.16 -0.32
C ILE A 17 -5.20 -7.60 -1.07
N CYS A 18 -5.07 -7.36 -2.37
CA CYS A 18 -6.17 -6.88 -3.21
C CYS A 18 -7.38 -7.83 -3.17
N VAL A 19 -7.15 -9.16 -3.18
CA VAL A 19 -8.22 -10.17 -3.13
C VAL A 19 -8.78 -10.33 -1.73
N GLN A 20 -7.90 -10.60 -0.77
CA GLN A 20 -8.30 -11.11 0.55
C GLN A 20 -8.73 -10.01 1.51
N GLU A 21 -8.13 -8.83 1.40
CA GLU A 21 -8.33 -7.75 2.35
C GLU A 21 -9.19 -6.61 1.77
N ILE A 22 -9.15 -6.40 0.45
CA ILE A 22 -9.91 -5.33 -0.23
C ILE A 22 -11.11 -5.87 -0.99
N GLY A 23 -11.05 -7.12 -1.49
CA GLY A 23 -12.14 -7.74 -2.25
C GLY A 23 -12.19 -7.36 -3.72
N LEU A 24 -11.03 -7.09 -4.34
CA LEU A 24 -10.95 -6.70 -5.75
C LEU A 24 -11.08 -7.90 -6.69
N GLY A 25 -11.64 -7.65 -7.90
CA GLY A 25 -11.83 -8.66 -8.93
C GLY A 25 -10.64 -8.84 -9.88
N ALA A 26 -10.77 -9.76 -10.85
CA ALA A 26 -9.71 -10.26 -11.72
C ALA A 26 -8.90 -9.16 -12.43
N THR A 27 -9.54 -8.14 -13.01
CA THR A 27 -8.84 -7.04 -13.70
C THR A 27 -7.85 -6.31 -12.77
N SER A 28 -8.25 -6.08 -11.53
CA SER A 28 -7.39 -5.42 -10.51
C SER A 28 -6.27 -6.34 -10.06
N ILE A 29 -6.50 -7.65 -10.01
CA ILE A 29 -5.47 -8.65 -9.66
C ILE A 29 -4.39 -8.67 -10.71
N ILE A 30 -4.76 -8.70 -12.00
CA ILE A 30 -3.80 -8.64 -13.11
C ILE A 30 -3.01 -7.34 -13.05
N ALA A 31 -3.68 -6.20 -12.87
CA ALA A 31 -3.01 -4.91 -12.74
C ALA A 31 -2.08 -4.86 -11.50
N ALA A 32 -2.47 -5.46 -10.37
CA ALA A 32 -1.62 -5.55 -9.19
C ALA A 32 -0.37 -6.42 -9.42
N LEU A 33 -0.47 -7.49 -10.22
CA LEU A 33 0.71 -8.28 -10.62
C LEU A 33 1.65 -7.51 -11.53
N LEU A 34 1.13 -6.57 -12.32
CA LEU A 34 1.85 -5.78 -13.31
C LEU A 34 2.19 -4.35 -12.85
N HIS A 35 1.89 -4.00 -11.60
CA HIS A 35 1.87 -2.60 -11.14
C HIS A 35 3.20 -1.84 -11.27
N ASP A 36 4.33 -2.55 -11.22
CA ASP A 36 5.66 -1.97 -11.37
C ASP A 36 6.31 -2.30 -12.73
N VAL A 37 5.65 -3.10 -13.59
CA VAL A 37 6.25 -3.61 -14.83
C VAL A 37 6.64 -2.48 -15.77
N VAL A 38 5.79 -1.45 -15.93
CA VAL A 38 6.06 -0.30 -16.79
C VAL A 38 7.17 0.60 -16.24
N GLU A 39 7.29 0.66 -14.89
CA GLU A 39 8.31 1.50 -14.23
C GLU A 39 9.68 0.82 -14.18
N ASP A 40 9.71 -0.51 -14.02
CA ASP A 40 10.92 -1.27 -13.70
C ASP A 40 11.47 -2.07 -14.90
N THR A 41 10.75 -2.12 -16.04
CA THR A 41 11.16 -2.91 -17.23
C THR A 41 10.99 -2.11 -18.51
N GLU A 42 11.43 -2.68 -19.65
CA GLU A 42 11.24 -2.10 -20.97
C GLU A 42 9.84 -2.36 -21.59
N LEU A 43 8.95 -3.06 -20.85
CA LEU A 43 7.60 -3.35 -21.32
C LEU A 43 6.73 -2.09 -21.31
N THR A 44 6.01 -1.89 -22.42
CA THR A 44 5.19 -0.69 -22.62
C THR A 44 3.72 -0.92 -22.22
N LEU A 45 2.99 0.18 -22.03
CA LEU A 45 1.54 0.13 -21.84
C LEU A 45 0.83 -0.50 -23.04
N GLU A 46 1.33 -0.28 -24.25
CA GLU A 46 0.81 -0.89 -25.47
C GLU A 46 0.94 -2.42 -25.45
N PHE A 47 2.06 -2.95 -24.97
CA PHE A 47 2.23 -4.38 -24.75
C PHE A 47 1.19 -4.92 -23.76
N ILE A 48 1.00 -4.22 -22.63
CA ILE A 48 0.00 -4.62 -21.62
C ILE A 48 -1.41 -4.57 -22.19
N GLU A 49 -1.74 -3.57 -23.00
CA GLU A 49 -3.04 -3.45 -23.66
C GLU A 49 -3.31 -4.60 -24.62
N ASN A 50 -2.32 -4.98 -25.42
CA ASN A 50 -2.44 -6.08 -26.38
C ASN A 50 -2.61 -7.44 -25.71
N GLU A 51 -1.90 -7.69 -24.60
CA GLU A 51 -1.93 -9.00 -23.91
C GLU A 51 -3.06 -9.10 -22.89
N PHE A 52 -3.42 -8.04 -22.18
CA PHE A 52 -4.36 -8.06 -21.03
C PHE A 52 -5.57 -7.14 -21.22
N GLY A 53 -5.64 -6.41 -22.32
CA GLY A 53 -6.73 -5.51 -22.67
C GLY A 53 -6.65 -4.12 -22.05
N SER A 54 -7.41 -3.19 -22.66
CA SER A 54 -7.38 -1.75 -22.33
C SER A 54 -7.70 -1.43 -20.86
N ARG A 55 -8.58 -2.22 -20.23
CA ARG A 55 -8.95 -2.00 -18.81
C ARG A 55 -7.76 -2.21 -17.86
N VAL A 56 -6.92 -3.22 -18.12
CA VAL A 56 -5.71 -3.46 -17.32
C VAL A 56 -4.67 -2.39 -17.62
N ALA A 57 -4.45 -2.07 -18.90
CA ALA A 57 -3.50 -1.04 -19.32
C ALA A 57 -3.82 0.33 -18.69
N ASN A 58 -5.09 0.73 -18.66
CA ASN A 58 -5.53 1.99 -18.04
C ASN A 58 -5.25 2.03 -16.52
N ILE A 59 -5.43 0.90 -15.82
CA ILE A 59 -5.08 0.83 -14.39
C ILE A 59 -3.55 0.94 -14.21
N CYS A 60 -2.75 0.24 -15.02
CA CYS A 60 -1.29 0.32 -14.97
C CYS A 60 -0.78 1.73 -15.28
N ASP A 61 -1.35 2.42 -16.27
CA ASP A 61 -1.05 3.82 -16.57
C ASP A 61 -1.35 4.75 -15.38
N GLY A 62 -2.50 4.56 -14.73
CA GLY A 62 -2.85 5.27 -13.51
C GLY A 62 -1.87 5.03 -12.37
N LEU A 63 -1.41 3.79 -12.19
CA LEU A 63 -0.43 3.42 -11.16
C LEU A 63 0.91 4.11 -11.40
N THR A 64 1.42 4.12 -12.62
CA THR A 64 2.66 4.81 -13.01
C THR A 64 2.54 6.33 -12.80
N LYS A 65 1.43 6.94 -13.19
CA LYS A 65 1.18 8.38 -12.97
C LYS A 65 1.19 8.76 -11.49
N ILE A 66 0.59 7.94 -10.63
CA ILE A 66 0.60 8.17 -9.18
C ILE A 66 2.01 8.04 -8.62
N SER A 67 2.77 7.02 -9.02
CA SER A 67 4.17 6.84 -8.58
C SER A 67 5.03 8.05 -8.94
N GLY A 68 4.93 8.58 -10.15
CA GLY A 68 5.64 9.79 -10.59
C GLY A 68 5.30 11.04 -9.76
N VAL A 69 4.07 11.15 -9.29
CA VAL A 69 3.61 12.28 -8.45
C VAL A 69 4.12 12.18 -7.01
N LEU A 70 4.29 10.97 -6.49
CA LEU A 70 4.77 10.72 -5.12
C LEU A 70 6.30 10.72 -5.00
N SER A 71 7.03 10.97 -6.09
CA SER A 71 8.50 11.02 -6.11
C SER A 71 9.07 12.19 -5.30
N PRO A 72 10.26 12.02 -4.66
CA PRO A 72 10.83 13.03 -3.75
C PRO A 72 11.25 14.30 -4.49
N GLY A 73 10.72 15.45 -4.14
CA GLY A 73 11.16 16.75 -4.64
C GLY A 73 10.10 17.82 -4.80
N SER A 74 8.82 17.51 -4.69
CA SER A 74 7.75 18.50 -4.70
C SER A 74 7.32 18.88 -3.28
N SER A 75 6.81 20.10 -3.08
CA SER A 75 6.23 20.58 -1.81
C SER A 75 4.92 19.83 -1.52
N ILE A 76 5.07 18.80 -0.83
CA ILE A 76 4.57 17.44 -1.05
C ILE A 76 3.12 17.21 -0.59
N GLN A 77 2.58 18.00 0.37
CA GLN A 77 1.43 17.49 1.12
C GLN A 77 0.05 17.85 0.54
N SER A 78 -0.13 19.00 -0.09
CA SER A 78 -1.47 19.39 -0.57
C SER A 78 -1.70 19.14 -2.05
N GLU A 79 -0.71 19.35 -2.92
CA GLU A 79 -0.86 19.15 -4.36
C GLU A 79 -0.88 17.67 -4.76
N ASN A 80 -0.02 16.85 -4.14
CA ASN A 80 0.02 15.41 -4.42
C ASN A 80 -1.26 14.72 -3.94
N PHE A 81 -1.80 15.16 -2.80
CA PHE A 81 -3.10 14.67 -2.33
C PHE A 81 -4.23 15.07 -3.28
N LYS A 82 -4.22 16.29 -3.83
CA LYS A 82 -5.19 16.72 -4.86
C LYS A 82 -5.06 15.90 -6.14
N LYS A 83 -3.84 15.65 -6.63
CA LYS A 83 -3.61 14.85 -7.84
C LYS A 83 -4.05 13.39 -7.63
N MET A 84 -3.76 12.82 -6.45
CA MET A 84 -4.22 11.50 -6.06
C MET A 84 -5.75 11.42 -5.97
N LEU A 85 -6.42 12.46 -5.45
CA LEU A 85 -7.88 12.56 -5.45
C LEU A 85 -8.45 12.72 -6.88
N LEU A 86 -7.77 13.44 -7.77
CA LEU A 86 -8.21 13.57 -9.17
C LEU A 86 -8.11 12.24 -9.93
N THR A 87 -7.12 11.42 -9.61
CA THR A 87 -7.00 10.06 -10.16
C THR A 87 -8.08 9.11 -9.63
N LEU A 88 -8.61 9.38 -8.43
CA LEU A 88 -9.78 8.68 -7.88
C LEU A 88 -11.05 8.84 -8.75
N VAL A 89 -11.15 9.94 -9.49
CA VAL A 89 -12.31 10.21 -10.36
C VAL A 89 -12.31 9.28 -11.56
N ASP A 90 -11.13 8.89 -12.08
CA ASP A 90 -11.02 8.06 -13.27
C ASP A 90 -11.16 6.55 -12.94
N ASP A 91 -10.39 6.04 -11.98
CA ASP A 91 -10.48 4.64 -11.56
C ASP A 91 -10.01 4.41 -10.12
N MET A 92 -10.95 4.18 -9.22
CA MET A 92 -10.68 3.94 -7.80
C MET A 92 -9.76 2.72 -7.56
N ARG A 93 -9.74 1.74 -8.48
CA ARG A 93 -8.90 0.54 -8.37
C ARG A 93 -7.42 0.87 -8.30
N VAL A 94 -6.98 1.93 -8.98
CA VAL A 94 -5.60 2.43 -8.92
C VAL A 94 -5.19 2.74 -7.48
N ILE A 95 -6.04 3.45 -6.75
CA ILE A 95 -5.77 3.81 -5.36
C ILE A 95 -5.79 2.58 -4.45
N LEU A 96 -6.74 1.68 -4.67
CA LEU A 96 -6.85 0.45 -3.87
C LEU A 96 -5.62 -0.45 -4.04
N ILE A 97 -5.09 -0.56 -5.26
CA ILE A 97 -3.85 -1.29 -5.53
C ILE A 97 -2.64 -0.59 -4.88
N LYS A 98 -2.54 0.75 -4.96
CA LYS A 98 -1.47 1.50 -4.27
C LYS A 98 -1.55 1.40 -2.76
N LEU A 99 -2.76 1.28 -2.17
CA LEU A 99 -2.91 0.97 -0.74
C LEU A 99 -2.41 -0.43 -0.40
N ALA A 100 -2.71 -1.42 -1.25
CA ALA A 100 -2.21 -2.79 -1.08
C ALA A 100 -0.68 -2.86 -1.20
N ASP A 101 -0.09 -2.16 -2.18
CA ASP A 101 1.35 -2.02 -2.34
C ASP A 101 1.98 -1.39 -1.09
N ARG A 102 1.44 -0.26 -0.62
CA ARG A 102 1.93 0.41 0.60
C ARG A 102 1.82 -0.49 1.83
N MET A 103 0.74 -1.23 1.97
CA MET A 103 0.55 -2.19 3.07
C MET A 103 1.64 -3.26 3.06
N HIS A 104 1.90 -3.88 1.90
CA HIS A 104 2.96 -4.88 1.78
C HIS A 104 4.35 -4.27 2.06
N ASN A 105 4.62 -3.06 1.55
CA ASN A 105 5.88 -2.36 1.81
C ASN A 105 6.05 -2.07 3.31
N MET A 106 5.01 -1.66 4.02
CA MET A 106 5.06 -1.45 5.46
C MET A 106 5.28 -2.75 6.25
N ARG A 107 4.67 -3.86 5.85
CA ARG A 107 4.86 -5.18 6.47
C ARG A 107 6.31 -5.69 6.33
N THR A 108 6.99 -5.33 5.25
CA THR A 108 8.37 -5.79 4.92
C THR A 108 9.46 -4.74 5.15
N LEU A 109 9.16 -3.67 5.87
CA LEU A 109 10.02 -2.50 6.02
C LEU A 109 11.24 -2.75 6.93
N ASP A 110 11.26 -3.85 7.70
CA ASP A 110 12.35 -4.20 8.62
C ASP A 110 13.72 -4.35 7.91
N SER A 111 13.74 -4.74 6.63
CA SER A 111 14.95 -4.90 5.80
C SER A 111 15.55 -3.58 5.28
N MET A 112 14.85 -2.46 5.47
CA MET A 112 15.27 -1.16 4.96
C MET A 112 16.11 -0.38 5.96
N SER A 113 16.92 0.57 5.46
CA SER A 113 17.66 1.50 6.31
C SER A 113 16.73 2.34 7.20
N ARG A 114 17.24 2.80 8.35
CA ARG A 114 16.45 3.60 9.29
C ARG A 114 15.87 4.87 8.66
N SER A 115 16.63 5.55 7.82
CA SER A 115 16.17 6.73 7.10
C SER A 115 15.01 6.42 6.15
N ALA A 116 15.11 5.31 5.40
CA ALA A 116 14.02 4.84 4.54
C ALA A 116 12.78 4.43 5.34
N GLN A 117 12.95 3.72 6.47
CA GLN A 117 11.85 3.37 7.37
C GLN A 117 11.07 4.61 7.82
N LEU A 118 11.76 5.66 8.28
CA LEU A 118 11.12 6.89 8.75
C LEU A 118 10.42 7.65 7.62
N LYS A 119 11.05 7.73 6.44
CA LYS A 119 10.46 8.39 5.28
C LYS A 119 9.18 7.70 4.84
N ILE A 120 9.23 6.39 4.60
CA ILE A 120 8.08 5.59 4.14
C ILE A 120 6.95 5.62 5.19
N SER A 121 7.29 5.52 6.48
CA SER A 121 6.32 5.63 7.58
C SER A 121 5.64 7.00 7.61
N SER A 122 6.40 8.10 7.41
CA SER A 122 5.85 9.45 7.36
C SER A 122 4.88 9.62 6.18
N GLU A 123 5.24 9.18 4.99
CA GLU A 123 4.33 9.18 3.84
C GLU A 123 3.05 8.37 4.13
N THR A 124 3.22 7.23 4.79
CA THR A 124 2.10 6.34 5.13
C THR A 124 1.08 7.01 6.04
N ILE A 125 1.51 7.65 7.13
CA ILE A 125 0.60 8.26 8.09
C ILE A 125 -0.07 9.54 7.54
N TYR A 126 0.63 10.29 6.69
CA TYR A 126 0.08 11.56 6.17
C TYR A 126 -0.74 11.40 4.90
N ILE A 127 -0.55 10.35 4.12
CA ILE A 127 -1.21 10.17 2.83
C ILE A 127 -2.10 8.92 2.83
N TYR A 128 -1.51 7.75 3.07
CA TYR A 128 -2.20 6.46 2.85
C TYR A 128 -3.19 6.11 3.95
N SER A 129 -2.87 6.36 5.22
CA SER A 129 -3.80 6.09 6.33
C SER A 129 -5.07 6.94 6.27
N PRO A 130 -5.02 8.28 6.04
CA PRO A 130 -6.22 9.08 5.83
C PRO A 130 -7.02 8.67 4.60
N LEU A 131 -6.34 8.20 3.55
CA LEU A 131 -7.00 7.73 2.33
C LEU A 131 -7.74 6.41 2.58
N ALA A 132 -7.11 5.44 3.25
CA ALA A 132 -7.76 4.20 3.66
C ALA A 132 -8.99 4.47 4.55
N HIS A 133 -8.90 5.45 5.47
CA HIS A 133 -10.02 5.89 6.29
C HIS A 133 -11.20 6.40 5.46
N ARG A 134 -10.94 7.27 4.48
CA ARG A 134 -11.98 7.84 3.59
C ARG A 134 -12.66 6.79 2.72
N LEU A 135 -11.93 5.75 2.34
CA LEU A 135 -12.44 4.62 1.55
C LEU A 135 -13.14 3.56 2.42
N GLY A 136 -13.24 3.77 3.74
CA GLY A 136 -13.87 2.82 4.65
C GLY A 136 -13.03 1.56 4.93
N LEU A 137 -11.77 1.53 4.51
CA LEU A 137 -10.85 0.40 4.71
C LEU A 137 -10.22 0.46 6.11
N TYR A 138 -11.06 0.34 7.14
CA TYR A 138 -10.65 0.55 8.54
C TYR A 138 -9.62 -0.46 9.04
N SER A 139 -9.66 -1.71 8.58
CA SER A 139 -8.65 -2.72 8.92
C SER A 139 -7.27 -2.35 8.38
N ILE A 140 -7.21 -1.96 7.11
CA ILE A 140 -5.98 -1.48 6.46
C ILE A 140 -5.45 -0.22 7.16
N LYS A 141 -6.33 0.75 7.42
CA LYS A 141 -5.98 1.97 8.14
C LYS A 141 -5.37 1.67 9.51
N SER A 142 -6.02 0.82 10.31
CA SER A 142 -5.53 0.45 11.65
C SER A 142 -4.17 -0.22 11.59
N GLU A 143 -3.96 -1.14 10.65
CA GLU A 143 -2.67 -1.81 10.50
C GLU A 143 -1.57 -0.85 10.02
N LEU A 144 -1.87 0.06 9.10
CA LEU A 144 -0.92 1.11 8.68
C LEU A 144 -0.48 1.99 9.85
N ASP A 145 -1.41 2.38 10.73
CA ASP A 145 -1.13 3.18 11.92
C ASP A 145 -0.27 2.39 12.94
N ASP A 146 -0.56 1.12 13.15
CA ASP A 146 0.22 0.24 14.03
C ASP A 146 1.64 0.04 13.49
N LEU A 147 1.80 -0.18 12.19
CA LEU A 147 3.09 -0.31 11.54
C LEU A 147 3.86 1.02 11.57
N TYR A 148 3.20 2.16 11.37
CA TYR A 148 3.80 3.46 11.56
C TYR A 148 4.41 3.59 12.96
N LEU A 149 3.63 3.27 14.00
CA LEU A 149 4.10 3.33 15.38
C LEU A 149 5.26 2.34 15.63
N LYS A 150 5.20 1.13 15.07
CA LYS A 150 6.27 0.13 15.14
C LYS A 150 7.61 0.69 14.66
N TYR A 151 7.61 1.45 13.56
CA TYR A 151 8.82 1.98 12.95
C TYR A 151 9.22 3.37 13.46
N THR A 152 8.33 4.16 14.02
CA THR A 152 8.65 5.51 14.54
C THR A 152 8.95 5.50 16.03
N ASP A 153 8.15 4.78 16.84
CA ASP A 153 8.32 4.68 18.31
C ASP A 153 8.11 3.22 18.79
N ARG A 154 9.19 2.43 18.68
CA ARG A 154 9.19 1.01 19.11
C ARG A 154 8.84 0.80 20.59
N LYS A 155 9.15 1.79 21.44
CA LYS A 155 8.86 1.68 22.88
C LYS A 155 7.35 1.76 23.13
N LYS A 156 6.69 2.77 22.55
CA LYS A 156 5.24 2.92 22.63
C LYS A 156 4.51 1.76 21.98
N TYR A 157 4.95 1.32 20.80
CA TYR A 157 4.37 0.16 20.12
C TYR A 157 4.37 -1.09 21.01
N LYS A 158 5.52 -1.43 21.62
CA LYS A 158 5.62 -2.59 22.54
C LYS A 158 4.71 -2.45 23.75
N LEU A 159 4.61 -1.26 24.34
CA LEU A 159 3.75 -0.99 25.49
C LEU A 159 2.26 -1.20 25.13
N ILE A 160 1.82 -0.64 24.02
CA ILE A 160 0.42 -0.74 23.54
C ILE A 160 0.11 -2.19 23.15
N SER A 161 0.98 -2.87 22.40
CA SER A 161 0.81 -4.26 22.01
C SER A 161 0.68 -5.19 23.22
N LYS A 162 1.47 -4.95 24.28
CA LYS A 162 1.35 -5.71 25.53
C LYS A 162 -0.01 -5.48 26.19
N LYS A 163 -0.43 -4.22 26.36
CA LYS A 163 -1.73 -3.89 26.96
C LYS A 163 -2.91 -4.47 26.17
N ASN A 164 -2.84 -4.45 24.84
CA ASN A 164 -3.88 -5.05 23.98
C ASN A 164 -3.97 -6.57 24.15
N LYS A 165 -2.83 -7.28 24.25
CA LYS A 165 -2.80 -8.73 24.53
C LYS A 165 -3.41 -9.05 25.90
N ASP A 166 -3.03 -8.30 26.93
CA ASP A 166 -3.53 -8.49 28.29
C ASP A 166 -5.06 -8.24 28.34
N SER A 167 -5.54 -7.19 27.69
CA SER A 167 -6.97 -6.86 27.58
C SER A 167 -7.76 -7.92 26.80
N LYS A 168 -7.18 -8.48 25.72
CA LYS A 168 -7.82 -9.56 24.95
C LYS A 168 -7.98 -10.82 25.79
N SER A 169 -6.93 -11.21 26.52
CA SER A 169 -6.98 -12.36 27.44
C SER A 169 -8.05 -12.20 28.51
N SER A 170 -8.22 -11.00 29.06
CA SER A 170 -9.28 -10.71 30.02
C SER A 170 -10.69 -10.78 29.41
N ARG A 171 -10.88 -10.23 28.21
CA ARG A 171 -12.17 -10.29 27.47
C ARG A 171 -12.55 -11.72 27.10
N ASP A 172 -11.61 -12.52 26.63
CA ASP A 172 -11.87 -13.92 26.24
C ASP A 172 -12.28 -14.79 27.42
N LYS A 173 -11.87 -14.42 28.65
CA LYS A 173 -12.33 -15.08 29.91
C LYS A 173 -13.77 -14.68 30.30
N PHE A 174 -14.23 -13.49 29.87
CA PHE A 174 -15.59 -13.02 30.17
C PHE A 174 -16.65 -13.54 29.18
N ILE A 175 -16.24 -13.95 27.99
CA ILE A 175 -17.13 -14.40 26.90
C ILE A 175 -17.36 -15.93 26.96
N ARG A 176 -16.63 -16.65 27.80
CA ARG A 176 -16.85 -18.09 28.15
C ARG A 176 -17.73 -18.25 29.34
#